data_765644157aa468e3159906155120b3f7
#
_entry.id   765644157aa468e3159906155120b3f7
#
_cell.length_a   1.000
_cell.length_b   1.000
_cell.length_c   1.000
_cell.angle_alpha   90.00
_cell.angle_beta   90.00
_cell.angle_gamma   90.00
#
_symmetry.space_group_name_H-M   'P 1'
#
loop_
_entity.id
_entity.type
_entity.pdbx_description
1 polymer ?
#
loop_
_entity_poly.entity_id
_entity_poly.type
_entity_poly.pdbx_seq_one_letter_code
_entity_poly.pdbx_strand_id
1 'polypeptide(L)'
;MLYLTHKVATLLELLVSAQPNLEISGFGKVRIADGGADATITDLYIPAQTVGAAPVDVTGAYLTQAITKIAERGETLRDWCCVWHSHGQLGTDPSAVDKDYLMTFAEQYEFMFGLVTNARGDLRGYYAQTVPIVLQADRIDVAVEPAEYKGLRARADEMLKVVQKEAPLTSYAGLDRLG
;
A
#
# COMPACT_ATOMS: atom_id res chain seq x y z
N MET A 1 16.34 1.95 8.81
CA MET A 1 16.13 1.55 7.39
C MET A 1 14.86 0.72 7.27
N LEU A 2 14.14 0.76 6.13
CA LEU A 2 13.00 -0.11 5.88
C LEU A 2 13.41 -1.24 4.94
N TYR A 3 13.34 -2.46 5.40
CA TYR A 3 13.60 -3.64 4.58
C TYR A 3 12.30 -4.24 4.06
N LEU A 4 12.35 -4.85 2.89
CA LEU A 4 11.32 -5.74 2.38
C LEU A 4 11.90 -7.15 2.36
N THR A 5 11.15 -8.14 2.87
CA THR A 5 11.52 -9.51 2.54
C THR A 5 11.43 -9.71 1.03
N HIS A 6 12.24 -10.61 0.49
CA HIS A 6 12.20 -10.90 -0.92
C HIS A 6 10.78 -11.33 -1.41
N LYS A 7 10.07 -12.08 -0.58
CA LYS A 7 8.65 -12.41 -0.79
C LYS A 7 7.80 -11.16 -1.03
N VAL A 8 7.94 -10.14 -0.17
CA VAL A 8 7.16 -8.89 -0.27
C VAL A 8 7.53 -8.11 -1.52
N ALA A 9 8.83 -7.98 -1.82
CA ALA A 9 9.30 -7.27 -3.00
C ALA A 9 8.74 -7.90 -4.29
N THR A 10 8.77 -9.23 -4.39
CA THR A 10 8.20 -9.92 -5.57
C THR A 10 6.68 -9.84 -5.64
N LEU A 11 5.98 -9.92 -4.49
CA LEU A 11 4.53 -9.71 -4.51
C LEU A 11 4.18 -8.32 -5.02
N LEU A 12 4.87 -7.26 -4.57
CA LEU A 12 4.68 -5.91 -5.07
C LEU A 12 4.92 -5.83 -6.58
N GLU A 13 6.03 -6.39 -7.07
CA GLU A 13 6.35 -6.43 -8.49
C GLU A 13 5.23 -7.12 -9.30
N LEU A 14 4.77 -8.28 -8.87
CA LEU A 14 3.70 -9.02 -9.54
C LEU A 14 2.36 -8.27 -9.52
N LEU A 15 1.99 -7.66 -8.39
CA LEU A 15 0.76 -6.90 -8.26
C LEU A 15 0.75 -5.66 -9.17
N VAL A 16 1.84 -4.88 -9.14
CA VAL A 16 1.96 -3.66 -9.92
C VAL A 16 2.10 -3.96 -11.41
N SER A 17 2.85 -4.99 -11.79
CA SER A 17 2.98 -5.43 -13.20
C SER A 17 1.65 -5.89 -13.79
N ALA A 18 0.76 -6.47 -12.98
CA ALA A 18 -0.57 -6.87 -13.42
C ALA A 18 -1.52 -5.67 -13.65
N GLN A 19 -1.25 -4.53 -13.03
CA GLN A 19 -2.07 -3.32 -13.11
C GLN A 19 -1.18 -2.05 -13.28
N PRO A 20 -0.36 -1.97 -14.33
CA PRO A 20 0.73 -0.99 -14.42
C PRO A 20 0.27 0.47 -14.59
N ASN A 21 -1.01 0.71 -14.86
CA ASN A 21 -1.59 2.03 -15.07
C ASN A 21 -2.59 2.43 -13.97
N LEU A 22 -2.69 1.62 -12.92
CA LEU A 22 -3.65 1.85 -11.84
C LEU A 22 -2.92 1.95 -10.51
N GLU A 23 -3.49 2.72 -9.60
CA GLU A 23 -3.03 2.78 -8.22
C GLU A 23 -3.71 1.66 -7.43
N ILE A 24 -2.90 0.77 -6.88
CA ILE A 24 -3.32 -0.28 -5.95
C ILE A 24 -2.75 0.07 -4.59
N SER A 25 -3.52 -0.14 -3.54
CA SER A 25 -3.06 0.11 -2.18
C SER A 25 -3.33 -1.06 -1.24
N GLY A 26 -2.69 -1.03 -0.08
CA GLY A 26 -2.87 -2.05 0.93
C GLY A 26 -2.08 -1.78 2.19
N PHE A 27 -2.05 -2.80 3.05
CA PHE A 27 -1.31 -2.78 4.31
C PHE A 27 -0.13 -3.74 4.26
N GLY A 28 0.92 -3.38 4.99
CA GLY A 28 2.11 -4.20 5.19
C GLY A 28 2.27 -4.58 6.65
N LYS A 29 2.54 -5.87 6.90
CA LYS A 29 2.92 -6.36 8.21
C LYS A 29 4.39 -6.04 8.46
N VAL A 30 4.70 -5.40 9.56
CA VAL A 30 6.03 -4.91 9.89
C VAL A 30 6.58 -5.63 11.12
N ARG A 31 7.82 -6.05 11.04
CA ARG A 31 8.62 -6.48 12.19
C ARG A 31 9.69 -5.43 12.44
N ILE A 32 9.69 -4.87 13.63
CA ILE A 32 10.70 -3.91 14.06
C ILE A 32 11.85 -4.70 14.72
N ALA A 33 13.07 -4.39 14.34
CA ALA A 33 14.25 -5.01 14.95
C ALA A 33 14.47 -4.51 16.38
N ASP A 34 15.13 -5.32 17.19
CA ASP A 34 15.51 -4.94 18.54
C ASP A 34 16.36 -3.65 18.50
N GLY A 35 15.96 -2.65 19.29
CA GLY A 35 16.56 -1.32 19.27
C GLY A 35 15.89 -0.30 18.33
N GLY A 36 14.91 -0.70 17.52
CA GLY A 36 14.03 0.20 16.77
C GLY A 36 14.64 0.93 15.56
N ALA A 37 15.90 0.65 15.21
CA ALA A 37 16.59 1.35 14.11
C ALA A 37 16.15 0.85 12.73
N ASP A 38 15.75 -0.42 12.63
CA ASP A 38 15.38 -1.07 11.38
C ASP A 38 13.99 -1.72 11.47
N ALA A 39 13.26 -1.72 10.36
CA ALA A 39 11.96 -2.34 10.24
C ALA A 39 11.92 -3.19 8.96
N THR A 40 11.20 -4.32 8.99
CA THR A 40 11.06 -5.22 7.84
C THR A 40 9.59 -5.45 7.53
N ILE A 41 9.14 -5.16 6.31
CA ILE A 41 7.82 -5.56 5.82
C ILE A 41 7.89 -7.05 5.47
N THR A 42 7.10 -7.85 6.18
CA THR A 42 7.15 -9.32 6.11
C THR A 42 5.96 -9.94 5.38
N ASP A 43 4.86 -9.19 5.24
CA ASP A 43 3.65 -9.62 4.56
C ASP A 43 2.84 -8.44 4.01
N LEU A 44 1.96 -8.71 3.04
CA LEU A 44 1.05 -7.74 2.43
C LEU A 44 -0.39 -8.21 2.51
N TYR A 45 -1.30 -7.25 2.66
CA TYR A 45 -2.73 -7.43 2.55
C TYR A 45 -3.34 -6.33 1.67
N ILE A 46 -4.24 -6.73 0.76
CA ILE A 46 -5.01 -5.82 -0.09
C ILE A 46 -6.49 -5.95 0.27
N PRO A 47 -7.15 -4.92 0.84
CA PRO A 47 -8.60 -4.86 0.95
C PRO A 47 -9.27 -4.81 -0.42
N ALA A 48 -10.54 -5.19 -0.51
CA ALA A 48 -11.33 -4.98 -1.71
C ALA A 48 -11.39 -3.48 -2.02
N GLN A 49 -11.06 -3.11 -3.24
CA GLN A 49 -10.94 -1.73 -3.66
C GLN A 49 -11.36 -1.55 -5.12
N THR A 50 -11.91 -0.39 -5.44
CA THR A 50 -12.10 0.05 -6.82
C THR A 50 -10.95 0.98 -7.17
N VAL A 51 -10.24 0.68 -8.25
CA VAL A 51 -9.07 1.43 -8.70
C VAL A 51 -9.36 2.13 -10.02
N GLY A 52 -8.93 3.39 -10.14
CA GLY A 52 -9.11 4.22 -11.32
C GLY A 52 -7.91 5.15 -11.53
N ALA A 53 -8.12 6.25 -12.24
CA ALA A 53 -7.12 7.29 -12.43
C ALA A 53 -6.99 8.25 -11.22
N ALA A 54 -7.89 8.13 -10.24
CA ALA A 54 -7.87 8.88 -8.99
C ALA A 54 -7.22 8.03 -7.87
N PRO A 55 -6.67 8.66 -6.83
CA PRO A 55 -6.16 7.96 -5.67
C PRO A 55 -7.19 6.99 -5.09
N VAL A 56 -6.73 5.83 -4.59
CA VAL A 56 -7.61 4.87 -3.92
C VAL A 56 -8.25 5.53 -2.71
N ASP A 57 -9.59 5.52 -2.67
CA ASP A 57 -10.33 6.05 -1.53
C ASP A 57 -10.18 5.09 -0.33
N VAL A 58 -9.32 5.46 0.61
CA VAL A 58 -9.08 4.71 1.85
C VAL A 58 -10.18 5.06 2.85
N THR A 59 -11.41 4.67 2.53
CA THR A 59 -12.59 4.90 3.38
C THR A 59 -12.59 4.06 4.66
N GLY A 60 -13.52 4.39 5.57
CA GLY A 60 -13.78 3.57 6.75
C GLY A 60 -14.12 2.11 6.43
N ALA A 61 -14.77 1.85 5.29
CA ALA A 61 -15.06 0.48 4.83
C ALA A 61 -13.78 -0.29 4.46
N TYR A 62 -12.84 0.34 3.80
CA TYR A 62 -11.53 -0.21 3.47
C TYR A 62 -10.75 -0.62 4.74
N LEU A 63 -10.70 0.28 5.73
CA LEU A 63 -10.08 0.01 7.02
C LEU A 63 -10.79 -1.11 7.79
N THR A 64 -12.12 -1.08 7.84
CA THR A 64 -12.91 -2.11 8.52
C THR A 64 -12.64 -3.50 7.93
N GLN A 65 -12.54 -3.63 6.61
CA GLN A 65 -12.18 -4.89 5.97
C GLN A 65 -10.79 -5.37 6.39
N ALA A 66 -9.80 -4.47 6.38
CA ALA A 66 -8.43 -4.81 6.79
C ALA A 66 -8.39 -5.28 8.25
N ILE A 67 -9.00 -4.52 9.16
CA ILE A 67 -9.09 -4.85 10.59
C ILE A 67 -9.73 -6.23 10.79
N THR A 68 -10.86 -6.47 10.14
CA THR A 68 -11.58 -7.74 10.24
C THR A 68 -10.74 -8.92 9.77
N LYS A 69 -10.10 -8.78 8.59
CA LYS A 69 -9.28 -9.86 8.03
C LYS A 69 -8.01 -10.15 8.81
N ILE A 70 -7.37 -9.14 9.37
CA ILE A 70 -6.20 -9.30 10.24
C ILE A 70 -6.60 -10.00 11.53
N ALA A 71 -7.73 -9.60 12.13
CA ALA A 71 -8.27 -10.23 13.33
C ALA A 71 -8.68 -11.70 13.09
N GLU A 72 -9.31 -12.02 11.96
CA GLU A 72 -9.65 -13.40 11.56
C GLU A 72 -8.42 -14.32 11.44
N ARG A 73 -7.25 -13.76 11.14
CA ARG A 73 -5.97 -14.49 11.11
C ARG A 73 -5.36 -14.70 12.50
N GLY A 74 -5.96 -14.15 13.56
CA GLY A 74 -5.39 -14.15 14.90
C GLY A 74 -4.15 -13.27 15.03
N GLU A 75 -3.98 -12.30 14.13
CA GLU A 75 -2.84 -11.38 14.10
C GLU A 75 -3.16 -10.07 14.83
N THR A 76 -2.13 -9.40 15.36
CA THR A 76 -2.33 -8.10 16.00
C THR A 76 -2.29 -6.99 14.94
N LEU A 77 -3.24 -6.06 15.04
CA LEU A 77 -3.29 -4.88 14.17
C LEU A 77 -2.03 -4.02 14.28
N ARG A 78 -1.41 -4.00 15.45
CA ARG A 78 -0.19 -3.21 15.70
C ARG A 78 0.99 -3.63 14.83
N ASP A 79 1.01 -4.88 14.37
CA ASP A 79 2.04 -5.38 13.45
C ASP A 79 1.81 -4.89 12.00
N TRP A 80 0.60 -4.41 11.68
CA TRP A 80 0.23 -3.95 10.34
C TRP A 80 0.35 -2.43 10.20
N CYS A 81 1.49 -1.91 10.63
CA CYS A 81 1.80 -0.49 10.70
C CYS A 81 2.54 0.04 9.45
N CYS A 82 2.23 -0.48 8.28
CA CYS A 82 2.66 0.08 7.00
C CYS A 82 1.45 0.22 6.08
N VAL A 83 1.31 1.39 5.44
CA VAL A 83 0.43 1.57 4.28
C VAL A 83 1.30 1.62 3.04
N TRP A 84 0.88 0.94 1.97
CA TRP A 84 1.59 0.98 0.70
C TRP A 84 0.63 1.24 -0.46
N HIS A 85 1.14 1.86 -1.52
CA HIS A 85 0.40 2.02 -2.76
C HIS A 85 1.35 2.08 -3.97
N SER A 86 0.77 1.90 -5.15
CA SER A 86 1.49 2.05 -6.41
C SER A 86 1.09 3.34 -7.11
N HIS A 87 2.04 3.99 -7.73
CA HIS A 87 1.83 5.18 -8.57
C HIS A 87 1.73 4.86 -10.07
N GLY A 88 1.41 3.61 -10.44
CA GLY A 88 1.37 3.22 -11.85
C GLY A 88 2.68 3.54 -12.56
N GLN A 89 2.64 4.38 -13.59
CA GLN A 89 3.81 4.80 -14.38
C GLN A 89 4.55 6.02 -13.79
N LEU A 90 4.01 6.66 -12.75
CA LEU A 90 4.56 7.88 -12.18
C LEU A 90 5.79 7.61 -11.30
N GLY A 91 6.40 8.68 -10.79
CA GLY A 91 7.47 8.58 -9.79
C GLY A 91 6.96 8.11 -8.43
N THR A 92 7.86 7.71 -7.54
CA THR A 92 7.54 7.21 -6.20
C THR A 92 7.53 8.30 -5.11
N ASP A 93 7.58 9.57 -5.48
CA ASP A 93 7.42 10.65 -4.51
C ASP A 93 5.96 10.74 -4.05
N PRO A 94 5.68 10.74 -2.73
CA PRO A 94 4.33 10.80 -2.23
C PRO A 94 3.72 12.16 -2.49
N SER A 95 2.45 12.18 -2.83
CA SER A 95 1.65 13.39 -2.92
C SER A 95 1.40 13.98 -1.51
N ALA A 96 0.85 15.20 -1.45
CA ALA A 96 0.40 15.77 -0.18
C ALA A 96 -0.68 14.91 0.47
N VAL A 97 -1.59 14.34 -0.33
CA VAL A 97 -2.66 13.45 0.14
C VAL A 97 -2.09 12.18 0.78
N ASP A 98 -1.05 11.57 0.18
CA ASP A 98 -0.40 10.38 0.74
C ASP A 98 0.23 10.67 2.11
N LYS A 99 0.86 11.85 2.25
CA LYS A 99 1.45 12.30 3.51
C LYS A 99 0.39 12.54 4.59
N ASP A 100 -0.72 13.18 4.23
CA ASP A 100 -1.83 13.43 5.15
C ASP A 100 -2.47 12.12 5.62
N TYR A 101 -2.66 11.14 4.72
CA TYR A 101 -3.12 9.80 5.10
C TYR A 101 -2.14 9.12 6.04
N LEU A 102 -0.85 9.16 5.76
CA LEU A 102 0.16 8.56 6.62
C LEU A 102 0.13 9.16 8.02
N MET A 103 -0.02 10.48 8.13
CA MET A 103 -0.14 11.17 9.44
C MET A 103 -1.42 10.75 10.18
N THR A 104 -2.56 10.67 9.49
CA THR A 104 -3.83 10.21 10.08
C THR A 104 -3.71 8.80 10.66
N PHE A 105 -3.02 7.89 9.98
CA PHE A 105 -2.74 6.56 10.53
C PHE A 105 -1.76 6.61 11.71
N ALA A 106 -0.72 7.42 11.63
CA ALA A 106 0.25 7.57 12.72
C ALA A 106 -0.40 8.09 14.01
N GLU A 107 -1.45 8.90 13.92
CA GLU A 107 -2.25 9.34 15.09
C GLU A 107 -2.94 8.16 15.80
N GLN A 108 -3.27 7.09 15.09
CA GLN A 108 -3.91 5.90 15.65
C GLN A 108 -2.90 4.86 16.17
N TYR A 109 -1.72 4.80 15.57
CA TYR A 109 -0.71 3.76 15.80
C TYR A 109 0.55 4.27 16.51
N GLU A 110 0.62 5.57 16.85
CA GLU A 110 1.81 6.27 17.38
C GLU A 110 2.88 6.48 16.30
N PHE A 111 3.02 5.57 15.36
CA PHE A 111 3.86 5.67 14.16
C PHE A 111 3.28 4.83 13.02
N MET A 112 3.69 5.14 11.80
CA MET A 112 3.30 4.43 10.60
C MET A 112 4.40 4.51 9.54
N PHE A 113 4.62 3.41 8.83
CA PHE A 113 5.45 3.38 7.64
C PHE A 113 4.58 3.61 6.40
N GLY A 114 5.10 4.33 5.43
CA GLY A 114 4.56 4.45 4.09
C GLY A 114 5.53 3.81 3.08
N LEU A 115 5.02 3.10 2.09
CA LEU A 115 5.80 2.56 0.98
C LEU A 115 5.10 2.91 -0.33
N VAL A 116 5.80 3.59 -1.22
CA VAL A 116 5.35 3.87 -2.59
C VAL A 116 6.19 3.06 -3.57
N THR A 117 5.51 2.42 -4.52
CA THR A 117 6.15 1.69 -5.62
C THR A 117 5.58 2.15 -6.97
N ASN A 118 6.16 1.70 -8.08
CA ASN A 118 5.65 1.96 -9.42
C ASN A 118 5.89 0.79 -10.39
N ALA A 119 5.39 0.91 -11.61
CA ALA A 119 5.52 -0.12 -12.64
C ALA A 119 6.97 -0.38 -13.11
N ARG A 120 7.92 0.48 -12.72
CA ARG A 120 9.35 0.30 -13.00
C ARG A 120 10.09 -0.47 -11.91
N GLY A 121 9.39 -0.79 -10.79
CA GLY A 121 10.00 -1.43 -9.64
C GLY A 121 10.75 -0.47 -8.70
N ASP A 122 10.61 0.85 -8.91
CA ASP A 122 11.16 1.83 -7.96
C ASP A 122 10.41 1.70 -6.63
N LEU A 123 11.15 1.85 -5.53
CA LEU A 123 10.63 1.77 -4.17
C LEU A 123 11.03 3.01 -3.39
N ARG A 124 10.10 3.58 -2.62
CA ARG A 124 10.39 4.67 -1.70
C ARG A 124 9.64 4.51 -0.39
N GLY A 125 10.38 4.53 0.71
CA GLY A 125 9.84 4.43 2.05
C GLY A 125 9.66 5.81 2.69
N TYR A 126 8.67 5.89 3.58
CA TYR A 126 8.34 7.04 4.42
C TYR A 126 8.05 6.57 5.83
N TYR A 127 8.10 7.48 6.77
CA TYR A 127 7.82 7.21 8.16
C TYR A 127 7.13 8.41 8.80
N ALA A 128 6.07 8.22 9.51
CA ALA A 128 5.41 9.22 10.33
C ALA A 128 5.32 8.75 11.78
N GLN A 129 5.47 9.66 12.72
CA GLN A 129 5.38 9.40 14.15
C GLN A 129 4.69 10.55 14.85
N THR A 130 3.88 10.24 15.84
CA THR A 130 3.17 11.25 16.65
C THR A 130 3.59 11.24 18.12
N VAL A 131 4.24 10.17 18.60
CA VAL A 131 4.68 9.98 19.98
C VAL A 131 6.12 9.45 20.00
N PRO A 132 7.02 9.98 20.82
CA PRO A 132 6.89 11.08 21.80
C PRO A 132 6.98 12.48 21.18
N ILE A 133 7.35 12.60 19.92
CA ILE A 133 7.42 13.84 19.14
C ILE A 133 6.77 13.63 17.78
N VAL A 134 6.14 14.67 17.26
CA VAL A 134 5.61 14.64 15.90
C VAL A 134 6.75 14.71 14.90
N LEU A 135 6.92 13.66 14.10
CA LEU A 135 7.81 13.62 12.95
C LEU A 135 6.93 13.38 11.73
N GLN A 136 6.87 14.35 10.84
CA GLN A 136 6.31 14.17 9.52
C GLN A 136 7.42 13.54 8.67
N ALA A 137 7.16 12.35 8.21
CA ALA A 137 8.19 11.53 7.65
C ALA A 137 8.83 12.12 6.42
N ASP A 138 10.10 12.17 6.53
CA ASP A 138 10.96 12.19 5.40
C ASP A 138 11.28 10.77 4.92
N ARG A 139 11.91 10.71 3.78
CA ARG A 139 12.36 9.52 3.09
C ARG A 139 13.19 8.62 4.01
N ILE A 140 12.84 7.36 4.01
CA ILE A 140 13.69 6.30 4.55
C ILE A 140 14.20 5.42 3.42
N ASP A 141 15.43 4.94 3.54
CA ASP A 141 16.00 4.03 2.56
C ASP A 141 15.31 2.68 2.62
N VAL A 142 15.07 2.09 1.44
CA VAL A 142 14.43 0.79 1.27
C VAL A 142 15.44 -0.20 0.72
N ALA A 143 15.51 -1.39 1.32
CA ALA A 143 16.33 -2.49 0.85
C ALA A 143 15.51 -3.78 0.76
N VAL A 144 15.92 -4.71 -0.10
CA VAL A 144 15.29 -6.02 -0.28
C VAL A 144 16.20 -7.11 0.26
N GLU A 145 15.69 -7.95 1.15
CA GLU A 145 16.42 -9.12 1.66
C GLU A 145 16.47 -10.23 0.60
N PRO A 146 17.61 -10.89 0.38
CA PRO A 146 17.69 -12.02 -0.53
C PRO A 146 17.00 -13.27 0.05
N ALA A 147 16.12 -13.93 -0.68
CA ALA A 147 15.51 -15.22 -0.31
C ALA A 147 14.78 -15.95 -1.44
N GLU A 148 14.33 -17.18 -1.18
CA GLU A 148 13.78 -18.12 -2.15
C GLU A 148 12.25 -18.06 -2.33
N TYR A 149 11.76 -18.45 -3.54
CA TYR A 149 10.36 -18.40 -3.92
C TYR A 149 9.72 -19.72 -4.28
N LYS A 150 8.57 -20.04 -3.69
CA LYS A 150 7.57 -20.93 -4.32
C LYS A 150 6.17 -20.38 -4.07
N GLY A 151 5.34 -20.31 -5.11
CA GLY A 151 3.93 -19.98 -4.98
C GLY A 151 3.57 -18.49 -4.93
N LEU A 152 4.50 -17.55 -5.05
CA LEU A 152 4.20 -16.10 -4.97
C LEU A 152 3.32 -15.62 -6.11
N ARG A 153 3.44 -16.19 -7.31
CA ARG A 153 2.58 -15.84 -8.45
C ARG A 153 1.10 -16.14 -8.13
N ALA A 154 0.82 -17.37 -7.66
CA ALA A 154 -0.54 -17.77 -7.30
C ALA A 154 -1.12 -16.89 -6.20
N ARG A 155 -0.28 -16.49 -5.22
CA ARG A 155 -0.70 -15.56 -4.16
C ARG A 155 -1.02 -14.16 -4.70
N ALA A 156 -0.21 -13.63 -5.63
CA ALA A 156 -0.47 -12.34 -6.26
C ALA A 156 -1.79 -12.38 -7.06
N ASP A 157 -2.02 -13.45 -7.84
CA ASP A 157 -3.25 -13.65 -8.60
C ASP A 157 -4.48 -13.71 -7.67
N GLU A 158 -4.37 -14.34 -6.49
CA GLU A 158 -5.45 -14.35 -5.50
C GLU A 158 -5.72 -12.97 -4.91
N MET A 159 -4.67 -12.22 -4.57
CA MET A 159 -4.80 -10.86 -4.06
C MET A 159 -5.44 -9.91 -5.10
N LEU A 160 -5.15 -10.11 -6.38
CA LEU A 160 -5.71 -9.30 -7.47
C LEU A 160 -7.20 -9.54 -7.71
N LYS A 161 -7.80 -10.64 -7.26
CA LYS A 161 -9.24 -10.89 -7.43
C LYS A 161 -10.12 -9.85 -6.74
N VAL A 162 -9.63 -9.18 -5.71
CA VAL A 162 -10.36 -8.14 -4.96
C VAL A 162 -10.12 -6.72 -5.53
N VAL A 163 -9.30 -6.60 -6.56
CA VAL A 163 -9.02 -5.32 -7.24
C VAL A 163 -9.95 -5.17 -8.43
N GLN A 164 -10.89 -4.22 -8.37
CA GLN A 164 -11.84 -3.91 -9.45
C GLN A 164 -11.43 -2.64 -10.16
N LYS A 165 -11.52 -2.66 -11.50
CA LYS A 165 -11.33 -1.45 -12.32
C LYS A 165 -12.59 -0.60 -12.25
N GLU A 166 -12.40 0.72 -12.15
CA GLU A 166 -13.48 1.67 -12.33
C GLU A 166 -14.10 1.49 -13.73
N ALA A 167 -15.44 1.46 -13.80
CA ALA A 167 -16.10 1.41 -15.09
C ALA A 167 -15.75 2.68 -15.90
N PRO A 168 -15.40 2.57 -17.19
CA PRO A 168 -15.16 3.74 -18.00
C PRO A 168 -16.38 4.65 -17.94
N LEU A 169 -16.15 5.95 -17.65
CA LEU A 169 -17.22 6.96 -17.73
C LEU A 169 -17.82 6.83 -19.13
N THR A 170 -19.04 6.29 -19.20
CA THR A 170 -19.81 6.31 -20.44
C THR A 170 -19.96 7.76 -20.82
N SER A 171 -19.30 8.17 -21.92
CA SER A 171 -19.43 9.50 -22.47
C SER A 171 -20.90 9.82 -22.56
N TYR A 172 -21.32 10.93 -22.01
CA TYR A 172 -22.67 11.48 -22.18
C TYR A 172 -22.84 11.83 -23.67
N ALA A 173 -22.95 10.83 -24.52
CA ALA A 173 -23.46 10.95 -25.88
C ALA A 173 -25.00 10.97 -25.81
N GLY A 174 -25.55 12.06 -25.34
CA GLY A 174 -27.03 12.16 -25.16
C GLY A 174 -27.57 13.56 -24.98
N LEU A 175 -26.86 14.61 -25.41
CA LEU A 175 -27.37 16.00 -25.35
C LEU A 175 -27.48 16.69 -26.72
N ASP A 176 -27.54 15.94 -27.81
CA ASP A 176 -27.85 16.49 -29.13
C ASP A 176 -29.18 15.92 -29.69
N ARG A 177 -30.30 16.15 -29.00
CA ARG A 177 -31.64 16.08 -29.59
C ARG A 177 -32.62 16.90 -28.76
N LEU A 178 -32.49 18.19 -28.76
CA LEU A 178 -33.59 19.16 -28.62
C LEU A 178 -33.21 20.38 -29.45
N GLY A 179 -33.53 20.29 -30.74
CA GLY A 179 -33.67 21.37 -31.66
C GLY A 179 -35.11 21.42 -32.10
#